data_e4dd83f86a3980326c72a387ae09acc8
#
_entry.id   e4dd83f86a3980326c72a387ae09acc8
#
_cell.length_a   1.000
_cell.length_b   1.000
_cell.length_c   1.000
_cell.angle_alpha   90.00
_cell.angle_beta   90.00
_cell.angle_gamma   90.00
#
_symmetry.space_group_name_H-M   'P 1'
#
loop_
_entity.id
_entity.type
_entity.pdbx_description
1 polymer ?
#
loop_
_entity_poly.entity_id
_entity_poly.type
_entity_poly.pdbx_seq_one_letter_code
_entity_poly.pdbx_strand_id
1 'polypeptide(L)'
;MTELKRCVIATRESPLAMWQALHVQALLRNRYPEMDVQILGMTTKGDQILDKTLSKIGGKGLFVKELEAAMLEGQADLAVYSLKDVPMQLPEGFTLAAVSSREDPRDAFVSPKYARLEDMPAGARVGTASLRRELMLRSEFPHLTVLPIRGNVGTRLSKLDNGDFDALVMAGAGLKRLKLEDRIRELLPVETSLPAPGQGALGIEVRADRKDLLELLAFINDEDIRCATGAERAVSRALGGSCQVPLAAHGIVENGELWLRAHVGDHRDGRKICAQARGKAADFETVAAEVVADLKAQGAEAPLAEGLAATAN
;
A
#
# COMPACT_ATOMS: atom_id res chain seq x y z
N MET A 1 -27.16 -0.78 22.63
CA MET A 1 -25.83 -1.11 22.11
C MET A 1 -25.15 -1.97 23.17
N THR A 2 -24.81 -3.20 22.84
CA THR A 2 -24.03 -4.07 23.77
C THR A 2 -22.64 -3.48 23.83
N GLU A 3 -22.25 -2.97 24.99
CA GLU A 3 -20.95 -2.34 25.22
C GLU A 3 -19.86 -3.41 25.07
N LEU A 4 -19.08 -3.35 24.01
CA LEU A 4 -17.97 -4.28 23.78
C LEU A 4 -16.90 -4.01 24.85
N LYS A 5 -16.77 -4.92 25.82
CA LYS A 5 -15.82 -4.74 26.95
C LYS A 5 -14.38 -5.10 26.58
N ARG A 6 -14.19 -5.88 25.52
CA ARG A 6 -12.88 -6.34 25.05
C ARG A 6 -12.83 -6.31 23.53
N CYS A 7 -11.69 -5.91 22.96
CA CYS A 7 -11.40 -5.92 21.53
C CYS A 7 -9.95 -6.40 21.32
N VAL A 8 -9.76 -7.37 20.44
CA VAL A 8 -8.44 -7.93 20.11
C VAL A 8 -8.07 -7.55 18.68
N ILE A 9 -6.92 -6.90 18.51
CA ILE A 9 -6.37 -6.47 17.23
C ILE A 9 -5.33 -7.48 16.76
N ALA A 10 -5.59 -8.19 15.67
CA ALA A 10 -4.58 -9.00 15.01
C ALA A 10 -3.64 -8.12 14.16
N THR A 11 -2.35 -8.39 14.22
CA THR A 11 -1.34 -7.70 13.43
C THR A 11 -0.10 -8.58 13.22
N ARG A 12 0.70 -8.24 12.21
CA ARG A 12 2.02 -8.85 12.02
C ARG A 12 3.01 -8.30 13.05
N GLU A 13 4.05 -9.08 13.36
CA GLU A 13 5.09 -8.69 14.33
C GLU A 13 6.15 -7.75 13.76
N SER A 14 6.09 -7.38 12.47
CA SER A 14 7.04 -6.41 11.92
C SER A 14 6.89 -5.05 12.60
N PRO A 15 7.99 -4.28 12.82
CA PRO A 15 7.93 -3.00 13.53
C PRO A 15 6.88 -2.03 12.99
N LEU A 16 6.71 -1.97 11.66
CA LEU A 16 5.72 -1.09 11.04
C LEU A 16 4.29 -1.57 11.30
N ALA A 17 4.02 -2.87 11.21
CA ALA A 17 2.70 -3.43 11.49
C ALA A 17 2.32 -3.26 12.97
N MET A 18 3.27 -3.50 13.89
CA MET A 18 3.07 -3.24 15.31
C MET A 18 2.77 -1.78 15.60
N TRP A 19 3.48 -0.84 14.97
CA TRP A 19 3.19 0.58 15.09
C TRP A 19 1.74 0.89 14.67
N GLN A 20 1.28 0.32 13.55
CA GLN A 20 -0.07 0.53 13.03
C GLN A 20 -1.15 0.00 13.99
N ALA A 21 -0.95 -1.19 14.54
CA ALA A 21 -1.87 -1.77 15.52
C ALA A 21 -1.90 -0.97 16.83
N LEU A 22 -0.73 -0.54 17.33
CA LEU A 22 -0.61 0.31 18.52
C LEU A 22 -1.29 1.67 18.31
N HIS A 23 -1.19 2.24 17.11
CA HIS A 23 -1.88 3.48 16.77
C HIS A 23 -3.40 3.32 16.85
N VAL A 24 -3.96 2.27 16.24
CA VAL A 24 -5.40 1.99 16.31
C VAL A 24 -5.84 1.65 17.74
N GLN A 25 -5.03 0.89 18.49
CA GLN A 25 -5.26 0.61 19.92
C GLN A 25 -5.36 1.92 20.72
N ALA A 26 -4.45 2.87 20.49
CA ALA A 26 -4.49 4.17 21.17
C ALA A 26 -5.75 4.96 20.83
N LEU A 27 -6.18 4.98 19.55
CA LEU A 27 -7.42 5.61 19.13
C LEU A 27 -8.64 5.01 19.84
N LEU A 28 -8.73 3.67 19.89
CA LEU A 28 -9.81 2.96 20.56
C LEU A 28 -9.82 3.22 22.07
N ARG A 29 -8.67 3.15 22.76
CA ARG A 29 -8.56 3.44 24.20
C ARG A 29 -8.93 4.90 24.55
N ASN A 30 -8.55 5.83 23.71
CA ASN A 30 -8.92 7.23 23.91
C ASN A 30 -10.44 7.45 23.74
N ARG A 31 -11.07 6.75 22.81
CA ARG A 31 -12.51 6.88 22.54
C ARG A 31 -13.37 6.08 23.50
N TYR A 32 -12.87 4.91 23.95
CA TYR A 32 -13.56 3.96 24.82
C TYR A 32 -12.65 3.55 25.98
N PRO A 33 -12.46 4.40 27.00
CA PRO A 33 -11.48 4.18 28.09
C PRO A 33 -11.70 2.89 28.90
N GLU A 34 -12.96 2.44 29.00
CA GLU A 34 -13.33 1.23 29.77
C GLU A 34 -13.15 -0.07 28.96
N MET A 35 -12.82 0.03 27.68
CA MET A 35 -12.64 -1.15 26.83
C MET A 35 -11.22 -1.71 26.95
N ASP A 36 -11.10 -2.99 27.23
CA ASP A 36 -9.82 -3.71 27.18
C ASP A 36 -9.43 -3.97 25.71
N VAL A 37 -8.50 -3.18 25.19
CA VAL A 37 -7.99 -3.35 23.81
C VAL A 37 -6.65 -4.06 23.85
N GLN A 38 -6.60 -5.28 23.30
CA GLN A 38 -5.43 -6.15 23.27
C GLN A 38 -4.86 -6.25 21.85
N ILE A 39 -3.57 -6.59 21.74
CA ILE A 39 -2.89 -6.86 20.47
C ILE A 39 -2.49 -8.32 20.40
N LEU A 40 -2.83 -8.99 19.31
CA LEU A 40 -2.38 -10.33 18.94
C LEU A 40 -1.35 -10.21 17.80
N GLY A 41 -0.06 -10.30 18.16
CA GLY A 41 1.03 -10.33 17.20
C GLY A 41 1.14 -11.71 16.55
N MET A 42 1.31 -11.76 15.24
CA MET A 42 1.37 -13.00 14.46
C MET A 42 2.49 -12.94 13.41
N THR A 43 3.20 -14.04 13.25
CA THR A 43 4.16 -14.23 12.16
C THR A 43 3.44 -14.83 10.96
N THR A 44 3.46 -14.17 9.80
CA THR A 44 2.83 -14.69 8.58
C THR A 44 3.82 -15.46 7.70
N LYS A 45 3.30 -16.29 6.80
CA LYS A 45 4.14 -16.98 5.78
C LYS A 45 4.93 -15.99 4.92
N GLY A 46 4.34 -14.81 4.66
CA GLY A 46 5.02 -13.74 3.93
C GLY A 46 6.22 -13.15 4.67
N ASP A 47 6.24 -13.20 6.00
CA ASP A 47 7.36 -12.77 6.83
C ASP A 47 8.50 -13.79 6.85
N GLN A 48 8.19 -15.08 6.70
CA GLN A 48 9.15 -16.18 6.75
C GLN A 48 9.90 -16.37 5.42
N ILE A 49 9.27 -16.04 4.28
CA ILE A 49 9.86 -16.24 2.94
C ILE A 49 10.64 -14.99 2.54
N LEU A 50 11.96 -15.00 2.74
CA LEU A 50 12.86 -13.87 2.44
C LEU A 50 13.69 -14.06 1.16
N ASP A 51 13.81 -15.27 0.64
CA ASP A 51 14.68 -15.67 -0.46
C ASP A 51 14.07 -15.50 -1.86
N LYS A 52 12.73 -15.34 -1.97
CA LYS A 52 12.02 -15.18 -3.25
C LYS A 52 11.35 -13.81 -3.35
N THR A 53 11.27 -13.23 -4.55
CA THR A 53 10.52 -11.99 -4.77
C THR A 53 9.02 -12.21 -4.54
N LEU A 54 8.28 -11.21 -4.04
CA LEU A 54 6.83 -11.30 -3.82
C LEU A 54 6.07 -11.69 -5.09
N SER A 55 6.56 -11.27 -6.26
CA SER A 55 6.03 -11.64 -7.56
C SER A 55 6.17 -13.14 -7.87
N LYS A 56 7.21 -13.80 -7.38
CA LYS A 56 7.46 -15.24 -7.61
C LYS A 56 6.76 -16.16 -6.62
N ILE A 57 6.30 -15.64 -5.48
CA ILE A 57 5.63 -16.47 -4.45
C ILE A 57 4.13 -16.66 -4.77
N GLY A 58 3.57 -15.89 -5.72
CA GLY A 58 2.23 -16.12 -6.28
C GLY A 58 1.07 -16.04 -5.29
N GLY A 59 1.20 -15.34 -4.16
CA GLY A 59 0.22 -15.40 -3.10
C GLY A 59 -0.62 -14.14 -2.95
N LYS A 60 -1.86 -14.14 -3.46
CA LYS A 60 -2.88 -13.22 -2.95
C LYS A 60 -3.03 -13.48 -1.45
N GLY A 61 -2.85 -12.43 -0.63
CA GLY A 61 -3.07 -12.52 0.80
C GLY A 61 -1.96 -13.17 1.65
N LEU A 62 -0.70 -13.19 1.20
CA LEU A 62 0.45 -13.72 1.97
C LEU A 62 0.64 -13.10 3.36
N PHE A 63 0.07 -11.93 3.60
CA PHE A 63 0.21 -11.17 4.83
C PHE A 63 -1.11 -11.02 5.61
N VAL A 64 -2.22 -11.57 5.09
CA VAL A 64 -3.55 -11.38 5.67
C VAL A 64 -4.20 -12.68 6.12
N LYS A 65 -3.89 -13.83 5.49
CA LYS A 65 -4.58 -15.11 5.74
C LYS A 65 -4.53 -15.59 7.19
N GLU A 66 -3.39 -15.44 7.84
CA GLU A 66 -3.24 -15.85 9.24
C GLU A 66 -4.08 -14.95 10.16
N LEU A 67 -4.18 -13.66 9.86
CA LEU A 67 -4.99 -12.70 10.62
C LEU A 67 -6.49 -12.95 10.39
N GLU A 68 -6.90 -13.22 9.14
CA GLU A 68 -8.26 -13.62 8.80
C GLU A 68 -8.67 -14.92 9.50
N ALA A 69 -7.78 -15.94 9.55
CA ALA A 69 -8.01 -17.17 10.28
C ALA A 69 -8.23 -16.90 11.77
N ALA A 70 -7.40 -16.06 12.40
CA ALA A 70 -7.57 -15.69 13.81
C ALA A 70 -8.91 -14.99 14.07
N MET A 71 -9.42 -14.19 13.13
CA MET A 71 -10.74 -13.56 13.23
C MET A 71 -11.88 -14.59 13.08
N LEU A 72 -11.74 -15.58 12.19
CA LEU A 72 -12.71 -16.65 12.03
C LEU A 72 -12.77 -17.57 13.25
N GLU A 73 -11.63 -17.84 13.87
CA GLU A 73 -11.50 -18.66 15.07
C GLU A 73 -11.89 -17.90 16.36
N GLY A 74 -12.23 -16.61 16.27
CA GLY A 74 -12.60 -15.78 17.42
C GLY A 74 -11.43 -15.42 18.34
N GLN A 75 -10.20 -15.56 17.86
CA GLN A 75 -8.98 -15.16 18.59
C GLN A 75 -8.74 -13.64 18.47
N ALA A 76 -9.20 -13.03 17.38
CA ALA A 76 -9.15 -11.59 17.14
C ALA A 76 -10.50 -11.06 16.64
N ASP A 77 -10.74 -9.78 16.88
CA ASP A 77 -11.96 -9.07 16.48
C ASP A 77 -11.76 -8.29 15.17
N LEU A 78 -10.57 -7.73 14.98
CA LEU A 78 -10.20 -6.93 13.82
C LEU A 78 -8.73 -7.12 13.47
N ALA A 79 -8.38 -6.74 12.23
CA ALA A 79 -7.00 -6.69 11.77
C ALA A 79 -6.65 -5.31 11.20
N VAL A 80 -5.39 -4.87 11.38
CA VAL A 80 -4.89 -3.57 10.93
C VAL A 80 -3.76 -3.76 9.94
N TYR A 81 -3.88 -3.07 8.80
CA TYR A 81 -2.91 -3.16 7.69
C TYR A 81 -2.56 -1.78 7.12
N SER A 82 -1.41 -1.69 6.46
CA SER A 82 -1.27 -0.68 5.41
C SER A 82 -2.28 -0.98 4.31
N LEU A 83 -3.14 -0.04 3.94
CA LEU A 83 -4.24 -0.29 3.00
C LEU A 83 -3.76 -0.80 1.63
N LYS A 84 -2.58 -0.36 1.17
CA LYS A 84 -1.97 -0.84 -0.09
C LYS A 84 -1.62 -2.33 -0.09
N ASP A 85 -1.48 -2.95 1.09
CA ASP A 85 -1.12 -4.37 1.24
C ASP A 85 -2.37 -5.26 1.39
N VAL A 86 -3.55 -4.64 1.56
CA VAL A 86 -4.85 -5.33 1.60
C VAL A 86 -5.23 -5.81 0.19
N PRO A 87 -5.61 -7.08 0.00
CA PRO A 87 -6.07 -7.58 -1.30
C PRO A 87 -7.15 -6.67 -1.91
N MET A 88 -7.10 -6.46 -3.23
CA MET A 88 -8.08 -5.60 -3.92
C MET A 88 -9.51 -6.16 -3.81
N GLN A 89 -9.62 -7.47 -3.62
CA GLN A 89 -10.86 -8.19 -3.33
C GLN A 89 -10.65 -8.97 -2.04
N LEU A 90 -11.44 -8.65 -1.02
CA LEU A 90 -11.43 -9.36 0.25
C LEU A 90 -12.10 -10.73 0.09
N PRO A 91 -11.73 -11.73 0.90
CA PRO A 91 -12.45 -12.98 0.96
C PRO A 91 -13.92 -12.77 1.39
N GLU A 92 -14.76 -13.70 0.99
CA GLU A 92 -16.16 -13.71 1.45
C GLU A 92 -16.21 -13.74 2.99
N GLY A 93 -17.13 -12.96 3.55
CA GLY A 93 -17.28 -12.82 5.00
C GLY A 93 -16.41 -11.75 5.66
N PHE A 94 -15.56 -11.04 4.92
CA PHE A 94 -14.75 -9.93 5.41
C PHE A 94 -15.06 -8.60 4.75
N THR A 95 -14.83 -7.51 5.47
CA THR A 95 -15.00 -6.15 4.96
C THR A 95 -14.02 -5.18 5.61
N LEU A 96 -13.72 -4.08 4.93
CA LEU A 96 -13.04 -2.93 5.55
C LEU A 96 -14.08 -2.14 6.36
N ALA A 97 -13.95 -2.16 7.67
CA ALA A 97 -14.79 -1.38 8.58
C ALA A 97 -14.44 0.11 8.56
N ALA A 98 -13.16 0.42 8.38
CA ALA A 98 -12.69 1.79 8.31
C ALA A 98 -11.43 1.93 7.46
N VAL A 99 -11.29 3.08 6.84
CA VAL A 99 -10.06 3.57 6.21
C VAL A 99 -9.67 4.83 6.98
N SER A 100 -8.45 4.83 7.54
CA SER A 100 -7.98 5.97 8.35
C SER A 100 -7.67 7.19 7.48
N SER A 101 -7.49 8.34 8.14
CA SER A 101 -6.79 9.48 7.53
C SER A 101 -5.47 9.04 6.89
N ARG A 102 -5.06 9.75 5.84
CA ARG A 102 -3.93 9.36 5.00
C ARG A 102 -2.68 10.11 5.41
N GLU A 103 -1.64 9.39 5.81
CA GLU A 103 -0.28 9.93 5.89
C GLU A 103 0.23 10.24 4.48
N ASP A 104 1.25 11.09 4.35
CA ASP A 104 1.85 11.48 3.08
C ASP A 104 2.02 10.27 2.13
N PRO A 105 1.30 10.23 1.00
CA PRO A 105 1.30 9.07 0.10
C PRO A 105 2.55 8.98 -0.77
N ARG A 106 3.41 10.01 -0.76
CA ARG A 106 4.59 10.08 -1.65
C ARG A 106 5.62 9.00 -1.34
N ASP A 107 6.35 8.66 -2.37
CA ASP A 107 7.56 7.85 -2.22
C ASP A 107 8.71 8.72 -1.70
N ALA A 108 9.56 8.12 -0.88
CA ALA A 108 10.75 8.72 -0.31
C ALA A 108 12.00 8.18 -0.98
N PHE A 109 12.87 9.07 -1.41
CA PHE A 109 14.23 8.79 -1.79
C PHE A 109 15.11 8.77 -0.54
N VAL A 110 15.87 7.70 -0.36
CA VAL A 110 16.75 7.48 0.78
C VAL A 110 18.14 7.15 0.25
N SER A 111 19.13 7.97 0.57
CA SER A 111 20.53 7.75 0.20
C SER A 111 21.48 8.34 1.23
N PRO A 112 22.59 7.67 1.57
CA PRO A 112 23.65 8.26 2.37
C PRO A 112 24.52 9.24 1.58
N LYS A 113 24.47 9.18 0.23
CA LYS A 113 25.42 9.86 -0.66
C LYS A 113 24.81 11.03 -1.43
N TYR A 114 23.56 10.91 -1.88
CA TYR A 114 22.94 11.85 -2.79
C TYR A 114 21.78 12.57 -2.12
N ALA A 115 21.61 13.85 -2.43
CA ALA A 115 20.52 14.66 -1.89
C ALA A 115 19.22 14.45 -2.64
N ARG A 116 19.28 14.21 -3.96
CA ARG A 116 18.13 14.03 -4.84
C ARG A 116 18.33 12.83 -5.75
N LEU A 117 17.24 12.25 -6.21
CA LEU A 117 17.26 11.12 -7.14
C LEU A 117 17.90 11.50 -8.47
N GLU A 118 17.67 12.74 -8.94
CA GLU A 118 18.24 13.26 -10.19
C GLU A 118 19.77 13.49 -10.14
N ASP A 119 20.36 13.60 -8.94
CA ASP A 119 21.80 13.81 -8.77
C ASP A 119 22.61 12.50 -8.90
N MET A 120 21.94 11.36 -9.04
CA MET A 120 22.61 10.06 -9.11
C MET A 120 23.30 9.85 -10.45
N PRO A 121 24.57 9.38 -10.48
CA PRO A 121 25.30 9.14 -11.71
C PRO A 121 24.81 7.87 -12.43
N ALA A 122 25.13 7.76 -13.71
CA ALA A 122 24.84 6.57 -14.51
C ALA A 122 25.42 5.31 -13.86
N GLY A 123 24.62 4.23 -13.84
CA GLY A 123 24.99 2.95 -13.24
C GLY A 123 24.82 2.88 -11.72
N ALA A 124 24.45 3.98 -11.05
CA ALA A 124 24.19 3.95 -9.61
C ALA A 124 23.01 3.00 -9.28
N ARG A 125 23.15 2.25 -8.19
CA ARG A 125 22.25 1.15 -7.81
C ARG A 125 21.11 1.64 -6.93
N VAL A 126 19.86 1.49 -7.41
CA VAL A 126 18.66 1.85 -6.65
C VAL A 126 17.89 0.59 -6.28
N GLY A 127 17.65 0.37 -4.98
CA GLY A 127 16.91 -0.78 -4.46
C GLY A 127 15.42 -0.54 -4.40
N THR A 128 14.61 -1.39 -5.06
CA THR A 128 13.17 -1.47 -4.88
C THR A 128 12.66 -2.90 -5.12
N ALA A 129 11.55 -3.29 -4.47
CA ALA A 129 10.83 -4.53 -4.74
C ALA A 129 9.47 -4.28 -5.42
N SER A 130 9.19 -3.02 -5.79
CA SER A 130 7.92 -2.60 -6.35
C SER A 130 8.06 -2.40 -7.85
N LEU A 131 7.31 -3.18 -8.63
CA LEU A 131 7.28 -3.03 -10.11
C LEU A 131 6.81 -1.63 -10.54
N ARG A 132 5.92 -1.00 -9.75
CA ARG A 132 5.50 0.39 -9.96
C ARG A 132 6.67 1.36 -9.86
N ARG A 133 7.51 1.22 -8.82
CA ARG A 133 8.71 2.07 -8.65
C ARG A 133 9.79 1.74 -9.67
N GLU A 134 9.94 0.48 -10.02
CA GLU A 134 10.84 0.08 -11.09
C GLU A 134 10.42 0.72 -12.42
N LEU A 135 9.12 0.69 -12.77
CA LEU A 135 8.59 1.38 -13.93
C LEU A 135 8.91 2.88 -13.90
N MET A 136 8.68 3.54 -12.77
CA MET A 136 9.01 4.96 -12.59
C MET A 136 10.51 5.21 -12.81
N LEU A 137 11.38 4.43 -12.17
CA LEU A 137 12.83 4.61 -12.28
C LEU A 137 13.33 4.40 -13.71
N ARG A 138 12.84 3.38 -14.40
CA ARG A 138 13.24 3.12 -15.80
C ARG A 138 12.68 4.16 -16.78
N SER A 139 11.50 4.71 -16.49
CA SER A 139 10.89 5.75 -17.31
C SER A 139 11.58 7.11 -17.14
N GLU A 140 11.80 7.54 -15.89
CA GLU A 140 12.28 8.89 -15.59
C GLU A 140 13.82 8.96 -15.44
N PHE A 141 14.44 7.85 -15.02
CA PHE A 141 15.87 7.77 -14.72
C PHE A 141 16.52 6.53 -15.37
N PRO A 142 16.45 6.38 -16.70
CA PRO A 142 16.90 5.16 -17.41
C PRO A 142 18.39 4.87 -17.30
N HIS A 143 19.17 5.84 -16.83
CA HIS A 143 20.62 5.70 -16.60
C HIS A 143 20.96 4.95 -15.29
N LEU A 144 19.95 4.74 -14.40
CA LEU A 144 20.16 4.07 -13.12
C LEU A 144 20.04 2.55 -13.24
N THR A 145 20.72 1.83 -12.35
CA THR A 145 20.61 0.38 -12.22
C THR A 145 19.60 0.02 -11.13
N VAL A 146 18.43 -0.48 -11.52
CA VAL A 146 17.40 -0.88 -10.57
C VAL A 146 17.61 -2.33 -10.15
N LEU A 147 17.71 -2.56 -8.83
CA LEU A 147 17.96 -3.88 -8.25
C LEU A 147 16.84 -4.26 -7.24
N PRO A 148 16.46 -5.53 -7.18
CA PRO A 148 15.47 -6.00 -6.23
C PRO A 148 16.01 -5.97 -4.79
N ILE A 149 15.18 -5.51 -3.83
CA ILE A 149 15.49 -5.52 -2.42
C ILE A 149 14.35 -6.12 -1.60
N ARG A 150 14.66 -6.99 -0.64
CA ARG A 150 13.71 -7.66 0.25
C ARG A 150 14.01 -7.35 1.72
N GLY A 151 13.01 -7.61 2.55
CA GLY A 151 13.03 -7.38 3.98
C GLY A 151 12.06 -6.28 4.42
N ASN A 152 11.90 -6.11 5.73
CA ASN A 152 11.17 -4.99 6.31
C ASN A 152 11.95 -3.67 6.15
N VAL A 153 11.40 -2.57 6.63
CA VAL A 153 12.04 -1.23 6.51
C VAL A 153 13.46 -1.23 7.09
N GLY A 154 13.63 -1.75 8.30
CA GLY A 154 14.95 -1.80 8.96
C GLY A 154 15.97 -2.64 8.19
N THR A 155 15.58 -3.83 7.73
CA THR A 155 16.46 -4.70 6.93
C THR A 155 16.91 -4.01 5.63
N ARG A 156 16.00 -3.28 4.96
CA ARG A 156 16.35 -2.56 3.73
C ARG A 156 17.33 -1.41 4.00
N LEU A 157 17.11 -0.66 5.08
CA LEU A 157 18.03 0.41 5.48
C LEU A 157 19.41 -0.14 5.86
N SER A 158 19.48 -1.27 6.56
CA SER A 158 20.75 -1.93 6.88
C SER A 158 21.52 -2.34 5.61
N LYS A 159 20.84 -2.86 4.59
CA LYS A 159 21.47 -3.19 3.29
C LYS A 159 22.00 -1.93 2.57
N LEU A 160 21.28 -0.81 2.66
CA LEU A 160 21.75 0.48 2.15
C LEU A 160 23.00 0.94 2.91
N ASP A 161 22.99 0.87 4.24
CA ASP A 161 24.09 1.31 5.10
C ASP A 161 25.35 0.43 4.90
N ASN A 162 25.16 -0.85 4.57
CA ASN A 162 26.23 -1.78 4.20
C ASN A 162 26.81 -1.53 2.78
N GLY A 163 26.20 -0.64 2.00
CA GLY A 163 26.66 -0.31 0.65
C GLY A 163 26.23 -1.28 -0.45
N ASP A 164 25.24 -2.16 -0.17
CA ASP A 164 24.68 -3.05 -1.21
C ASP A 164 23.97 -2.24 -2.30
N PHE A 165 23.49 -1.04 -1.95
CA PHE A 165 22.79 -0.08 -2.81
C PHE A 165 23.36 1.32 -2.59
N ASP A 166 23.19 2.20 -3.59
CA ASP A 166 23.53 3.62 -3.46
C ASP A 166 22.33 4.45 -3.00
N ALA A 167 21.11 3.94 -3.25
CA ALA A 167 19.85 4.53 -2.79
C ALA A 167 18.72 3.51 -2.72
N LEU A 168 17.65 3.87 -2.02
CA LEU A 168 16.38 3.17 -1.99
C LEU A 168 15.24 4.12 -2.34
N VAL A 169 14.16 3.58 -2.97
CA VAL A 169 12.88 4.26 -3.07
C VAL A 169 11.86 3.48 -2.23
N MET A 170 11.33 4.15 -1.22
CA MET A 170 10.44 3.57 -0.21
C MET A 170 9.16 4.41 -0.05
N ALA A 171 8.15 3.92 0.69
CA ALA A 171 7.01 4.75 1.05
C ALA A 171 7.37 5.70 2.20
N GLY A 172 7.20 7.00 2.00
CA GLY A 172 7.47 8.03 3.02
C GLY A 172 6.70 7.78 4.32
N ALA A 173 5.42 7.40 4.21
CA ALA A 173 4.58 7.05 5.36
C ALA A 173 5.18 5.98 6.28
N GLY A 174 5.85 4.97 5.70
CA GLY A 174 6.49 3.91 6.50
C GLY A 174 7.68 4.41 7.32
N LEU A 175 8.48 5.29 6.73
CA LEU A 175 9.62 5.92 7.42
C LEU A 175 9.14 6.87 8.53
N LYS A 176 8.15 7.71 8.25
CA LYS A 176 7.57 8.63 9.23
C LYS A 176 6.99 7.88 10.43
N ARG A 177 6.20 6.82 10.20
CA ARG A 177 5.61 6.00 11.27
C ARG A 177 6.67 5.33 12.17
N LEU A 178 7.83 5.02 11.62
CA LEU A 178 8.96 4.45 12.37
C LEU A 178 9.92 5.50 12.93
N LYS A 179 9.60 6.80 12.83
CA LYS A 179 10.46 7.92 13.28
C LYS A 179 11.83 7.90 12.61
N LEU A 180 11.84 7.67 11.30
CA LEU A 180 13.03 7.59 10.44
C LEU A 180 12.97 8.68 9.35
N GLU A 181 12.34 9.83 9.63
CA GLU A 181 12.20 10.94 8.70
C GLU A 181 13.54 11.55 8.32
N ASP A 182 14.51 11.50 9.21
CA ASP A 182 15.90 11.94 9.00
C ASP A 182 16.62 11.16 7.89
N ARG A 183 16.13 9.96 7.56
CA ARG A 183 16.65 9.15 6.45
C ARG A 183 16.09 9.59 5.09
N ILE A 184 15.02 10.38 5.07
CA ILE A 184 14.40 10.88 3.84
C ILE A 184 15.23 12.04 3.31
N ARG A 185 15.80 11.89 2.11
CA ARG A 185 16.48 12.97 1.41
C ARG A 185 15.52 13.82 0.59
N GLU A 186 14.56 13.15 -0.04
CA GLU A 186 13.57 13.78 -0.89
C GLU A 186 12.25 13.00 -0.81
N LEU A 187 11.13 13.70 -0.73
CA LEU A 187 9.82 13.13 -1.02
C LEU A 187 9.52 13.38 -2.50
N LEU A 188 9.50 12.31 -3.29
CA LEU A 188 9.34 12.41 -4.74
C LEU A 188 7.99 13.06 -5.08
N PRO A 189 7.97 14.05 -6.00
CA PRO A 189 6.70 14.62 -6.49
C PRO A 189 5.78 13.53 -7.01
N VAL A 190 4.47 13.69 -6.79
CA VAL A 190 3.45 12.73 -7.24
C VAL A 190 3.47 12.59 -8.77
N GLU A 191 3.84 13.65 -9.46
CA GLU A 191 3.99 13.71 -10.93
C GLU A 191 5.11 12.78 -11.41
N THR A 192 6.19 12.68 -10.65
CA THR A 192 7.32 11.78 -10.94
C THR A 192 7.01 10.36 -10.50
N SER A 193 6.52 10.19 -9.26
CA SER A 193 6.25 8.88 -8.65
C SER A 193 4.82 8.81 -8.12
N LEU A 194 3.87 8.48 -9.01
CA LEU A 194 2.47 8.32 -8.62
C LEU A 194 2.34 7.17 -7.59
N PRO A 195 1.68 7.40 -6.45
CA PRO A 195 1.57 6.42 -5.36
C PRO A 195 0.90 5.11 -5.74
N ALA A 196 1.16 4.07 -4.94
CA ALA A 196 0.40 2.83 -5.03
C ALA A 196 -1.03 3.03 -4.48
N PRO A 197 -2.04 2.29 -5.00
CA PRO A 197 -3.39 2.33 -4.47
C PRO A 197 -3.43 2.14 -2.95
N GLY A 198 -4.00 3.09 -2.21
CA GLY A 198 -4.10 3.07 -0.75
C GLY A 198 -2.81 3.40 0.01
N GLN A 199 -1.71 3.80 -0.66
CA GLN A 199 -0.46 4.16 0.02
C GLN A 199 -0.69 5.33 0.97
N GLY A 200 -0.23 5.19 2.22
CA GLY A 200 -0.36 6.18 3.30
C GLY A 200 -1.55 5.94 4.23
N ALA A 201 -2.63 5.30 3.79
CA ALA A 201 -3.77 4.99 4.65
C ALA A 201 -3.62 3.64 5.37
N LEU A 202 -4.33 3.47 6.50
CA LEU A 202 -4.55 2.19 7.15
C LEU A 202 -5.91 1.64 6.74
N GLY A 203 -5.99 0.33 6.55
CA GLY A 203 -7.24 -0.40 6.43
C GLY A 203 -7.50 -1.21 7.70
N ILE A 204 -8.73 -1.12 8.22
CA ILE A 204 -9.16 -1.91 9.37
C ILE A 204 -10.19 -2.91 8.87
N GLU A 205 -9.84 -4.18 8.93
CA GLU A 205 -10.64 -5.29 8.46
C GLU A 205 -11.35 -5.96 9.63
N VAL A 206 -12.60 -6.35 9.40
CA VAL A 206 -13.43 -7.12 10.32
C VAL A 206 -14.21 -8.18 9.55
N ARG A 207 -14.79 -9.13 10.27
CA ARG A 207 -15.84 -9.99 9.69
C ARG A 207 -17.07 -9.14 9.37
N ALA A 208 -17.69 -9.38 8.22
CA ALA A 208 -18.81 -8.60 7.71
C ALA A 208 -20.09 -8.73 8.57
N ASP A 209 -20.20 -9.81 9.36
CA ASP A 209 -21.31 -10.05 10.29
C ASP A 209 -21.17 -9.28 11.63
N ARG A 210 -19.99 -8.69 11.93
CA ARG A 210 -19.70 -7.93 13.15
C ARG A 210 -20.16 -6.47 13.02
N LYS A 211 -21.47 -6.26 12.99
CA LYS A 211 -22.08 -4.92 12.92
C LYS A 211 -21.69 -4.01 14.08
N ASP A 212 -21.50 -4.60 15.26
CA ASP A 212 -21.00 -3.94 16.45
C ASP A 212 -19.64 -3.28 16.22
N LEU A 213 -18.73 -3.95 15.50
CA LEU A 213 -17.41 -3.42 15.17
C LEU A 213 -17.47 -2.36 14.05
N LEU A 214 -18.38 -2.50 13.09
CA LEU A 214 -18.58 -1.48 12.05
C LEU A 214 -18.99 -0.14 12.69
N GLU A 215 -19.93 -0.18 13.65
CA GLU A 215 -20.35 1.02 14.41
C GLU A 215 -19.21 1.54 15.31
N LEU A 216 -18.52 0.66 16.02
CA LEU A 216 -17.42 0.99 16.92
C LEU A 216 -16.28 1.73 16.20
N LEU A 217 -15.95 1.30 14.98
CA LEU A 217 -14.80 1.77 14.19
C LEU A 217 -15.13 2.98 13.29
N ALA A 218 -16.41 3.34 13.16
CA ALA A 218 -16.86 4.40 12.27
C ALA A 218 -16.14 5.74 12.49
N PHE A 219 -15.74 6.06 13.74
CA PHE A 219 -15.03 7.30 14.06
C PHE A 219 -13.60 7.37 13.50
N ILE A 220 -13.02 6.23 13.11
CA ILE A 220 -11.68 6.17 12.50
C ILE A 220 -11.79 6.39 10.98
N ASN A 221 -12.96 6.14 10.40
CA ASN A 221 -13.15 6.24 8.97
C ASN A 221 -13.10 7.70 8.50
N ASP A 222 -12.19 7.97 7.57
CA ASP A 222 -12.09 9.24 6.85
C ASP A 222 -12.79 9.05 5.49
N GLU A 223 -13.92 9.69 5.31
CA GLU A 223 -14.79 9.47 4.15
C GLU A 223 -14.13 9.92 2.83
N ASP A 224 -13.42 11.05 2.83
CA ASP A 224 -12.71 11.53 1.64
C ASP A 224 -11.59 10.57 1.24
N ILE A 225 -10.84 10.07 2.22
CA ILE A 225 -9.79 9.08 1.99
C ILE A 225 -10.38 7.73 1.58
N ARG A 226 -11.53 7.34 2.15
CA ARG A 226 -12.25 6.12 1.75
C ARG A 226 -12.68 6.20 0.28
N CYS A 227 -13.25 7.33 -0.16
CA CYS A 227 -13.63 7.54 -1.56
C CYS A 227 -12.40 7.56 -2.48
N ALA A 228 -11.37 8.33 -2.14
CA ALA A 228 -10.14 8.41 -2.94
C ALA A 228 -9.48 7.03 -3.10
N THR A 229 -9.25 6.33 -2.00
CA THR A 229 -8.60 5.00 -2.02
C THR A 229 -9.53 3.91 -2.58
N GLY A 230 -10.85 4.07 -2.43
CA GLY A 230 -11.86 3.23 -3.07
C GLY A 230 -11.73 3.27 -4.60
N ALA A 231 -11.62 4.47 -5.18
CA ALA A 231 -11.37 4.67 -6.60
C ALA A 231 -10.03 4.07 -7.05
N GLU A 232 -8.95 4.34 -6.30
CA GLU A 232 -7.62 3.77 -6.59
C GLU A 232 -7.65 2.24 -6.62
N ARG A 233 -8.30 1.62 -5.65
CA ARG A 233 -8.47 0.16 -5.55
C ARG A 233 -9.39 -0.39 -6.65
N ALA A 234 -10.42 0.37 -7.08
CA ALA A 234 -11.30 -0.02 -8.18
C ALA A 234 -10.52 -0.08 -9.51
N VAL A 235 -9.68 0.91 -9.80
CA VAL A 235 -8.76 0.87 -10.96
C VAL A 235 -7.86 -0.36 -10.90
N SER A 236 -7.23 -0.58 -9.75
CA SER A 236 -6.32 -1.73 -9.57
C SER A 236 -7.05 -3.06 -9.77
N ARG A 237 -8.25 -3.22 -9.19
CA ARG A 237 -9.09 -4.42 -9.32
C ARG A 237 -9.46 -4.71 -10.77
N ALA A 238 -9.89 -3.69 -11.52
CA ALA A 238 -10.32 -3.81 -12.92
C ALA A 238 -9.19 -4.18 -13.88
N LEU A 239 -7.93 -3.88 -13.52
CA LEU A 239 -6.74 -4.17 -14.31
C LEU A 239 -5.95 -5.39 -13.80
N GLY A 240 -6.62 -6.29 -13.08
CA GLY A 240 -6.00 -7.52 -12.57
C GLY A 240 -5.05 -7.28 -11.39
N GLY A 241 -5.23 -6.16 -10.70
CA GLY A 241 -4.32 -5.61 -9.72
C GLY A 241 -3.98 -6.53 -8.56
N SER A 242 -2.70 -6.75 -8.47
CA SER A 242 -1.99 -7.24 -7.30
C SER A 242 -0.74 -6.38 -7.14
N CYS A 243 0.00 -6.57 -6.04
CA CYS A 243 1.33 -5.96 -5.86
C CYS A 243 2.35 -6.38 -6.96
N GLN A 244 1.94 -7.24 -7.88
CA GLN A 244 2.72 -7.82 -8.98
C GLN A 244 2.51 -7.11 -10.32
N VAL A 245 1.75 -6.03 -10.35
CA VAL A 245 1.48 -5.27 -11.57
C VAL A 245 2.15 -3.89 -11.45
N PRO A 246 2.84 -3.41 -12.48
CA PRO A 246 3.42 -2.06 -12.52
C PRO A 246 2.31 -1.01 -12.71
N LEU A 247 1.46 -0.87 -11.69
CA LEU A 247 0.31 0.01 -11.66
C LEU A 247 0.42 1.02 -10.52
N ALA A 248 0.09 2.26 -10.81
CA ALA A 248 -0.15 3.31 -9.84
C ALA A 248 -1.56 3.86 -9.99
N ALA A 249 -2.16 4.27 -8.88
CA ALA A 249 -3.38 5.06 -8.87
C ALA A 249 -3.41 5.94 -7.63
N HIS A 250 -3.77 7.21 -7.80
CA HIS A 250 -3.82 8.19 -6.74
C HIS A 250 -5.01 9.14 -6.92
N GLY A 251 -5.88 9.14 -5.93
CA GLY A 251 -7.04 10.02 -5.82
C GLY A 251 -6.82 11.11 -4.79
N ILE A 252 -7.34 12.29 -5.08
CA ILE A 252 -7.42 13.42 -4.16
C ILE A 252 -8.88 13.87 -4.15
N VAL A 253 -9.46 14.02 -2.97
CA VAL A 253 -10.80 14.58 -2.79
C VAL A 253 -10.65 15.98 -2.23
N GLU A 254 -11.22 16.96 -2.92
CA GLU A 254 -11.29 18.36 -2.50
C GLU A 254 -12.70 18.90 -2.76
N ASN A 255 -13.33 19.44 -1.74
CA ASN A 255 -14.68 20.00 -1.82
C ASN A 255 -15.73 19.03 -2.41
N GLY A 256 -15.60 17.73 -2.11
CA GLY A 256 -16.49 16.67 -2.61
C GLY A 256 -16.25 16.25 -4.07
N GLU A 257 -15.22 16.78 -4.72
CA GLU A 257 -14.74 16.36 -6.04
C GLU A 257 -13.53 15.47 -5.91
N LEU A 258 -13.55 14.32 -6.59
CA LEU A 258 -12.42 13.40 -6.72
C LEU A 258 -11.67 13.68 -8.01
N TRP A 259 -10.37 13.88 -7.91
CA TRP A 259 -9.43 13.81 -9.03
C TRP A 259 -8.62 12.53 -8.93
N LEU A 260 -8.84 11.60 -9.87
CA LEU A 260 -8.17 10.31 -9.93
C LEU A 260 -7.18 10.29 -11.10
N ARG A 261 -5.95 9.91 -10.81
CA ARG A 261 -4.88 9.68 -11.80
C ARG A 261 -4.40 8.25 -11.69
N ALA A 262 -4.12 7.61 -12.82
CA ALA A 262 -3.54 6.27 -12.82
C ALA A 262 -2.56 6.10 -13.99
N HIS A 263 -1.61 5.19 -13.82
CA HIS A 263 -0.82 4.67 -14.91
C HIS A 263 -0.54 3.17 -14.75
N VAL A 264 -0.35 2.54 -15.87
CA VAL A 264 0.18 1.18 -15.99
C VAL A 264 1.31 1.19 -17.00
N GLY A 265 2.17 0.19 -17.00
CA GLY A 265 3.21 0.13 -18.01
C GLY A 265 4.02 -1.16 -17.97
N ASP A 266 5.08 -1.18 -18.79
CA ASP A 266 6.07 -2.23 -18.77
C ASP A 266 7.28 -1.79 -17.93
N HIS A 267 7.47 -2.43 -16.79
CA HIS A 267 8.59 -2.12 -15.89
C HIS A 267 9.96 -2.48 -16.46
N ARG A 268 10.01 -3.22 -17.58
CA ARG A 268 11.27 -3.64 -18.23
C ARG A 268 11.85 -2.56 -19.14
N ASP A 269 11.00 -1.82 -19.82
CA ASP A 269 11.39 -0.78 -20.79
C ASP A 269 10.96 0.64 -20.40
N GLY A 270 10.18 0.79 -19.31
CA GLY A 270 9.76 2.08 -18.80
C GLY A 270 8.60 2.73 -19.54
N ARG A 271 7.94 2.04 -20.50
CA ARG A 271 6.76 2.58 -21.19
C ARG A 271 5.58 2.70 -20.23
N LYS A 272 4.95 3.86 -20.19
CA LYS A 272 3.78 4.17 -19.37
C LYS A 272 2.58 4.55 -20.22
N ILE A 273 1.41 4.10 -19.80
CA ILE A 273 0.09 4.50 -20.28
C ILE A 273 -0.61 5.17 -19.11
N CYS A 274 -1.03 6.43 -19.31
CA CYS A 274 -1.58 7.27 -18.25
C CYS A 274 -3.01 7.66 -18.56
N ALA A 275 -3.86 7.74 -17.54
CA ALA A 275 -5.22 8.26 -17.63
C ALA A 275 -5.59 9.00 -16.35
N GLN A 276 -6.58 9.91 -16.47
CA GLN A 276 -7.14 10.62 -15.33
C GLN A 276 -8.60 10.98 -15.58
N ALA A 277 -9.37 11.10 -14.52
CA ALA A 277 -10.73 11.59 -14.54
C ALA A 277 -11.06 12.41 -13.30
N ARG A 278 -12.12 13.20 -13.39
CA ARG A 278 -12.68 13.99 -12.28
C ARG A 278 -14.17 13.74 -12.17
N GLY A 279 -14.69 13.73 -10.95
CA GLY A 279 -16.11 13.59 -10.70
C GLY A 279 -16.42 13.69 -9.21
N LYS A 280 -17.68 13.49 -8.85
CA LYS A 280 -18.09 13.54 -7.44
C LYS A 280 -17.41 12.40 -6.65
N ALA A 281 -16.91 12.72 -5.46
CA ALA A 281 -16.29 11.71 -4.59
C ALA A 281 -17.27 10.58 -4.21
N ALA A 282 -18.54 10.89 -4.05
CA ALA A 282 -19.58 9.88 -3.79
C ALA A 282 -19.75 8.86 -4.94
N ASP A 283 -19.41 9.26 -6.17
CA ASP A 283 -19.53 8.43 -7.38
C ASP A 283 -18.16 7.86 -7.79
N PHE A 284 -17.27 7.61 -6.84
CA PHE A 284 -15.87 7.25 -7.08
C PHE A 284 -15.69 6.01 -7.96
N GLU A 285 -16.63 5.07 -7.96
CA GLU A 285 -16.58 3.88 -8.83
C GLU A 285 -16.78 4.27 -10.30
N THR A 286 -17.64 5.25 -10.60
CA THR A 286 -17.84 5.79 -11.96
C THR A 286 -16.56 6.48 -12.44
N VAL A 287 -15.95 7.32 -11.60
CA VAL A 287 -14.68 8.00 -11.92
C VAL A 287 -13.57 6.97 -12.18
N ALA A 288 -13.52 5.91 -11.39
CA ALA A 288 -12.56 4.82 -11.61
C ALA A 288 -12.81 4.07 -12.93
N ALA A 289 -14.08 3.82 -13.27
CA ALA A 289 -14.46 3.15 -14.53
C ALA A 289 -14.05 3.97 -15.76
N GLU A 290 -14.17 5.31 -15.72
CA GLU A 290 -13.71 6.20 -16.78
C GLU A 290 -12.19 6.10 -16.98
N VAL A 291 -11.41 6.15 -15.89
CA VAL A 291 -9.95 5.98 -15.94
C VAL A 291 -9.57 4.61 -16.51
N VAL A 292 -10.26 3.54 -16.10
CA VAL A 292 -10.01 2.19 -16.61
C VAL A 292 -10.34 2.08 -18.09
N ALA A 293 -11.45 2.67 -18.54
CA ALA A 293 -11.84 2.66 -19.94
C ALA A 293 -10.80 3.37 -20.82
N ASP A 294 -10.30 4.53 -20.38
CA ASP A 294 -9.26 5.27 -21.09
C ASP A 294 -7.94 4.49 -21.14
N LEU A 295 -7.47 3.91 -20.01
CA LEU A 295 -6.27 3.06 -19.99
C LEU A 295 -6.39 1.88 -20.96
N LYS A 296 -7.54 1.21 -20.99
CA LYS A 296 -7.78 0.08 -21.91
C LYS A 296 -7.82 0.52 -23.38
N ALA A 297 -8.46 1.65 -23.68
CA ALA A 297 -8.48 2.21 -25.02
C ALA A 297 -7.07 2.55 -25.56
N GLN A 298 -6.16 2.91 -24.68
CA GLN A 298 -4.75 3.15 -24.99
C GLN A 298 -3.91 1.85 -25.03
N GLY A 299 -4.50 0.67 -24.81
CA GLY A 299 -3.81 -0.62 -24.91
C GLY A 299 -3.13 -1.10 -23.63
N ALA A 300 -3.61 -0.69 -22.44
CA ALA A 300 -3.04 -1.06 -21.15
C ALA A 300 -3.01 -2.58 -20.86
N GLU A 301 -3.82 -3.38 -21.54
CA GLU A 301 -3.90 -4.83 -21.31
C GLU A 301 -2.63 -5.57 -21.76
N ALA A 302 -1.95 -5.13 -22.81
CA ALA A 302 -0.75 -5.78 -23.33
C ALA A 302 0.44 -5.72 -22.33
N PRO A 303 0.88 -4.56 -21.83
CA PRO A 303 1.96 -4.49 -20.86
C PRO A 303 1.62 -5.18 -19.52
N LEU A 304 0.33 -5.23 -19.15
CA LEU A 304 -0.12 -5.94 -17.96
C LEU A 304 0.02 -7.47 -18.12
N ALA A 305 -0.40 -8.02 -19.26
CA ALA A 305 -0.28 -9.45 -19.55
C ALA A 305 1.18 -9.88 -19.63
N GLU A 306 2.03 -9.09 -20.28
CA GLU A 306 3.47 -9.34 -20.39
C GLU A 306 4.18 -9.26 -19.03
N GLY A 307 3.83 -8.28 -18.19
CA GLY A 307 4.35 -8.14 -16.83
C GLY A 307 3.99 -9.33 -15.94
N LEU A 308 2.75 -9.83 -16.02
CA LEU A 308 2.30 -11.01 -15.29
C LEU A 308 3.01 -12.29 -15.77
N ALA A 309 3.20 -12.47 -17.07
CA ALA A 309 3.92 -13.62 -17.65
C ALA A 309 5.39 -13.65 -17.21
N ALA A 310 6.05 -12.51 -17.15
CA ALA A 310 7.45 -12.38 -16.69
C ALA A 310 7.64 -12.70 -15.21
N THR A 311 6.60 -12.59 -14.38
CA THR A 311 6.65 -12.92 -12.95
C THR A 311 6.36 -14.39 -12.66
N ALA A 312 5.81 -15.13 -13.62
CA ALA A 312 5.46 -16.54 -13.50
C ALA A 312 6.65 -17.49 -13.82
N ASN A 313 7.70 -16.99 -14.46
CA ASN A 313 8.97 -17.68 -14.75
C ASN A 313 10.07 -17.23 -13.76
#